data_0c8d14dcdfe635e75627c0283006f19d
#
_entry.id   0c8d14dcdfe635e75627c0283006f19d
#
_cell.length_a   1.000
_cell.length_b   1.000
_cell.length_c   1.000
_cell.angle_alpha   90.00
_cell.angle_beta   90.00
_cell.angle_gamma   90.00
#
_symmetry.space_group_name_H-M   'P 1'
#
loop_
_entity.id
_entity.type
_entity.pdbx_description
1 polymer ?
#
loop_
_entity_poly.entity_id
_entity_poly.type
_entity_poly.pdbx_seq_one_letter_code
_entity_poly.pdbx_strand_id
1 'polypeptide(L)'
;MKKATFLVGIAAIALTLTSCCPKCKKADNNQQTATEQTTDSATEKATEQAANNAGYIDFELPGADGKMLRLSDIVSKNKMTMVDFWASWCGPCRAEMPHVVKAYNDFHSKGLEIVGVSLDERKDDWLNAVKELNMNWPQMSDLKGWNSKAAQLYHIQGIPASVLINQNGEIVGKDLRGEDLHNRLAELLK
;
A
#
# COMPACT_ATOMS: atom_id res chain seq x y z
N MET A 1 26.68 -50.64 4.60
CA MET A 1 26.77 -51.34 5.92
C MET A 1 27.33 -50.34 6.91
N LYS A 2 26.56 -49.86 7.83
CA LYS A 2 26.81 -49.57 9.25
C LYS A 2 25.62 -48.79 9.79
N LYS A 3 24.75 -49.51 10.46
CA LYS A 3 23.68 -49.02 11.31
C LYS A 3 24.30 -48.50 12.62
N ALA A 4 23.84 -47.36 13.13
CA ALA A 4 24.01 -47.03 14.52
C ALA A 4 22.68 -46.46 15.04
N THR A 5 22.05 -47.30 15.87
CA THR A 5 20.88 -47.06 16.69
C THR A 5 21.36 -46.56 18.06
N PHE A 6 20.73 -45.53 18.62
CA PHE A 6 20.78 -45.18 20.06
C PHE A 6 19.43 -44.55 20.43
N LEU A 7 18.57 -45.25 21.04
CA LEU A 7 18.01 -45.40 22.39
C LEU A 7 17.84 -44.07 23.17
N VAL A 8 16.58 -43.66 23.29
CA VAL A 8 15.66 -43.60 24.45
C VAL A 8 16.26 -43.04 25.76
N GLY A 9 15.67 -41.97 26.22
CA GLY A 9 15.77 -41.44 27.56
C GLY A 9 14.50 -40.69 27.94
N ILE A 10 13.59 -41.42 28.58
CA ILE A 10 12.38 -40.91 29.24
C ILE A 10 12.79 -40.43 30.64
N ALA A 11 12.41 -39.20 30.99
CA ALA A 11 12.33 -38.78 32.38
C ALA A 11 11.09 -37.91 32.59
N ALA A 12 10.10 -38.52 33.19
CA ALA A 12 8.94 -37.90 33.77
C ALA A 12 9.24 -37.48 35.21
N ILE A 13 8.95 -36.29 35.62
CA ILE A 13 8.79 -35.91 37.02
C ILE A 13 7.59 -34.98 37.17
N ALA A 14 6.77 -35.42 38.08
CA ALA A 14 5.46 -35.09 38.53
C ALA A 14 5.28 -33.74 39.24
N LEU A 15 4.04 -33.25 39.14
CA LEU A 15 3.16 -32.59 40.09
C LEU A 15 3.74 -31.91 41.36
N THR A 16 3.33 -30.65 41.58
CA THR A 16 2.66 -30.30 42.84
C THR A 16 1.67 -29.14 42.64
N LEU A 17 0.43 -29.41 43.00
CA LEU A 17 -0.69 -28.48 43.23
C LEU A 17 -0.56 -27.83 44.61
N THR A 18 -0.91 -26.57 44.75
CA THR A 18 -1.52 -25.96 45.95
C THR A 18 -2.08 -24.61 45.54
N SER A 19 -3.32 -24.41 45.37
CA SER A 19 -4.47 -24.17 46.22
C SER A 19 -4.34 -22.99 47.21
N CYS A 20 -5.16 -22.00 47.05
CA CYS A 20 -6.10 -21.37 47.95
C CYS A 20 -6.25 -19.86 47.75
N CYS A 21 -7.45 -19.46 47.37
CA CYS A 21 -8.12 -18.21 47.68
C CYS A 21 -8.49 -18.17 49.17
N PRO A 22 -8.92 -17.11 49.88
CA PRO A 22 -9.89 -16.10 49.47
C PRO A 22 -9.82 -14.70 50.11
N LYS A 23 -10.62 -13.77 49.49
CA LYS A 23 -11.38 -12.65 50.13
C LYS A 23 -10.70 -11.71 51.13
N CYS A 24 -10.77 -10.39 50.82
CA CYS A 24 -11.47 -9.37 51.63
C CYS A 24 -11.39 -7.98 50.95
N LYS A 25 -12.59 -7.46 50.66
CA LYS A 25 -13.31 -6.28 51.16
C LYS A 25 -12.65 -4.91 50.97
N LYS A 26 -13.41 -4.10 50.24
CA LYS A 26 -13.81 -2.68 50.35
C LYS A 26 -13.15 -1.85 51.46
N ALA A 27 -12.72 -0.65 51.09
CA ALA A 27 -13.26 0.66 51.53
C ALA A 27 -12.36 1.77 51.00
N ASP A 28 -12.97 2.66 50.24
CA ASP A 28 -13.11 4.11 50.35
C ASP A 28 -11.93 4.97 50.78
N ASN A 29 -11.78 5.98 49.94
CA ASN A 29 -11.78 7.42 50.22
C ASN A 29 -10.47 8.16 49.99
N ASN A 30 -10.50 8.97 48.93
CA ASN A 30 -10.33 10.43 48.91
C ASN A 30 -8.94 11.04 49.03
N GLN A 31 -8.78 11.99 48.11
CA GLN A 31 -8.06 13.27 48.17
C GLN A 31 -6.61 13.35 47.70
N GLN A 32 -6.56 13.95 46.50
CA GLN A 32 -5.77 15.16 46.17
C GLN A 32 -4.30 15.23 46.59
N THR A 33 -3.44 15.34 45.63
CA THR A 33 -2.79 16.61 45.30
C THR A 33 -1.99 16.49 44.00
N ALA A 34 -2.06 17.57 43.26
CA ALA A 34 -1.37 17.84 42.02
C ALA A 34 0.16 17.90 42.21
N THR A 35 0.88 17.55 41.17
CA THR A 35 1.96 18.34 40.54
C THR A 35 2.50 17.55 39.34
N GLU A 36 2.27 18.11 38.16
CA GLU A 36 3.23 18.59 37.16
C GLU A 36 4.41 17.66 36.83
N GLN A 37 4.44 17.22 35.59
CA GLN A 37 5.28 17.73 34.49
C GLN A 37 5.21 16.80 33.32
N THR A 38 4.60 17.29 32.26
CA THR A 38 5.17 17.83 31.00
C THR A 38 6.12 16.91 30.25
N THR A 39 5.73 16.84 28.97
CA THR A 39 6.53 16.54 27.77
C THR A 39 6.66 15.05 27.48
N ASP A 40 5.94 14.53 26.50
CA ASP A 40 6.20 14.58 25.08
C ASP A 40 4.99 14.07 24.30
N SER A 41 4.14 14.99 23.93
CA SER A 41 3.05 14.75 23.01
C SER A 41 3.29 15.58 21.76
N ALA A 42 4.21 15.13 20.96
CA ALA A 42 4.49 15.76 19.68
C ALA A 42 5.07 14.75 18.71
N THR A 43 4.29 13.78 18.24
CA THR A 43 4.58 13.11 16.95
C THR A 43 3.39 12.24 16.47
N GLU A 44 2.17 12.54 16.92
CA GLU A 44 0.97 11.84 16.38
C GLU A 44 -0.04 12.83 15.81
N LYS A 45 0.44 13.80 15.03
CA LYS A 45 -0.45 14.79 14.41
C LYS A 45 -0.02 15.13 12.99
N ALA A 46 0.06 14.13 12.12
CA ALA A 46 0.30 14.37 10.69
C ALA A 46 -0.18 13.21 9.82
N THR A 47 -1.40 12.69 10.01
CA THR A 47 -1.92 11.73 9.04
C THR A 47 -3.44 11.80 8.87
N GLU A 48 -4.06 12.90 9.32
CA GLU A 48 -5.50 13.08 9.16
C GLU A 48 -5.81 14.42 8.51
N GLN A 49 -5.27 14.63 7.31
CA GLN A 49 -5.68 15.70 6.44
C GLN A 49 -5.34 15.36 5.00
N ALA A 50 -6.29 14.88 4.30
CA ALA A 50 -6.68 15.21 2.93
C ALA A 50 -7.79 14.29 2.45
N ALA A 51 -8.87 14.15 3.20
CA ALA A 51 -10.17 13.96 2.57
C ALA A 51 -10.56 15.31 1.96
N ASN A 52 -9.82 15.70 0.91
CA ASN A 52 -10.27 16.76 0.04
C ASN A 52 -11.59 16.28 -0.56
N ASN A 53 -12.54 17.18 -0.78
CA ASN A 53 -13.81 16.99 -1.51
C ASN A 53 -13.65 16.40 -2.93
N ALA A 54 -12.57 15.75 -3.21
CA ALA A 54 -12.01 15.39 -4.48
C ALA A 54 -12.08 13.92 -4.83
N GLY A 55 -12.75 13.08 -4.12
CA GLY A 55 -13.02 11.71 -4.56
C GLY A 55 -11.87 10.71 -4.51
N TYR A 56 -10.58 11.09 -4.54
CA TYR A 56 -9.47 10.15 -4.37
C TYR A 56 -8.96 10.14 -2.91
N ILE A 57 -8.31 9.05 -2.53
CA ILE A 57 -7.69 8.90 -1.20
C ILE A 57 -6.18 9.06 -1.35
N ASP A 58 -5.60 10.05 -0.66
CA ASP A 58 -4.15 10.26 -0.67
C ASP A 58 -3.42 9.16 0.12
N PHE A 59 -2.26 8.78 -0.37
CA PHE A 59 -1.36 7.85 0.30
C PHE A 59 0.09 8.13 -0.05
N GLU A 60 0.97 7.52 0.73
CA GLU A 60 2.42 7.61 0.56
C GLU A 60 3.04 6.22 0.71
N LEU A 61 3.89 5.85 -0.24
CA LEU A 61 4.61 4.57 -0.28
C LEU A 61 6.06 4.77 -0.74
N PRO A 62 6.97 3.84 -0.40
CA PRO A 62 8.33 3.84 -0.94
C PRO A 62 8.35 3.71 -2.46
N GLY A 63 9.11 4.54 -3.13
CA GLY A 63 9.43 4.43 -4.54
C GLY A 63 10.50 3.37 -4.83
N ALA A 64 10.80 3.15 -6.10
CA ALA A 64 11.82 2.21 -6.56
C ALA A 64 13.21 2.52 -5.97
N ASP A 65 13.54 3.80 -5.77
CA ASP A 65 14.79 4.29 -5.14
C ASP A 65 14.74 4.28 -3.60
N GLY A 66 13.62 3.87 -2.99
CA GLY A 66 13.40 3.83 -1.56
C GLY A 66 12.95 5.16 -0.93
N LYS A 67 12.85 6.24 -1.71
CA LYS A 67 12.29 7.50 -1.21
C LYS A 67 10.78 7.41 -1.15
N MET A 68 10.20 8.07 -0.15
CA MET A 68 8.75 8.16 -0.05
C MET A 68 8.17 9.02 -1.18
N LEU A 69 7.18 8.49 -1.86
CA LEU A 69 6.40 9.18 -2.88
C LEU A 69 4.97 9.34 -2.37
N ARG A 70 4.45 10.56 -2.49
CA ARG A 70 3.08 10.89 -2.09
C ARG A 70 2.21 11.11 -3.34
N LEU A 71 1.04 10.49 -3.37
CA LEU A 71 0.15 10.58 -4.53
C LEU A 71 -0.31 12.02 -4.79
N SER A 72 -0.65 12.78 -3.74
CA SER A 72 -1.08 14.18 -3.89
C SER A 72 -0.02 15.08 -4.52
N ASP A 73 1.28 14.82 -4.30
CA ASP A 73 2.36 15.57 -4.93
C ASP A 73 2.46 15.33 -6.44
N ILE A 74 1.99 14.17 -6.88
CA ILE A 74 1.95 13.79 -8.29
C ILE A 74 0.68 14.37 -8.94
N VAL A 75 -0.48 14.17 -8.30
CA VAL A 75 -1.78 14.69 -8.81
C VAL A 75 -1.74 16.19 -9.01
N SER A 76 -1.17 16.94 -8.06
CA SER A 76 -1.12 18.41 -8.13
C SER A 76 -0.29 18.97 -9.30
N LYS A 77 0.62 18.18 -9.84
CA LYS A 77 1.53 18.60 -10.92
C LYS A 77 1.06 18.22 -12.32
N ASN A 78 0.03 17.38 -12.43
CA ASN A 78 -0.39 16.79 -13.69
C ASN A 78 -1.87 17.08 -13.96
N LYS A 79 -2.27 17.16 -15.24
CA LYS A 79 -3.68 17.33 -15.61
C LYS A 79 -4.48 16.08 -15.31
N MET A 80 -3.85 14.91 -15.52
CA MET A 80 -4.40 13.60 -15.26
C MET A 80 -3.36 12.72 -14.58
N THR A 81 -3.76 11.97 -13.57
CA THR A 81 -2.92 10.95 -12.92
C THR A 81 -3.67 9.62 -12.92
N MET A 82 -3.06 8.61 -13.51
CA MET A 82 -3.57 7.23 -13.44
C MET A 82 -2.82 6.49 -12.34
N VAL A 83 -3.55 5.96 -11.36
CA VAL A 83 -3.02 5.00 -10.38
C VAL A 83 -3.30 3.61 -10.91
N ASP A 84 -2.25 2.83 -11.18
CA ASP A 84 -2.33 1.47 -11.73
C ASP A 84 -1.86 0.45 -10.70
N PHE A 85 -2.77 -0.39 -10.23
CA PHE A 85 -2.48 -1.48 -9.29
C PHE A 85 -2.17 -2.76 -10.05
N TRP A 86 -0.97 -3.27 -9.86
CA TRP A 86 -0.43 -4.39 -10.64
C TRP A 86 0.54 -5.26 -9.82
N ALA A 87 1.06 -6.31 -10.42
CA ALA A 87 2.18 -7.07 -9.86
C ALA A 87 2.95 -7.82 -10.97
N SER A 88 4.21 -8.14 -10.73
CA SER A 88 5.07 -8.87 -11.67
C SER A 88 4.53 -10.27 -12.01
N TRP A 89 3.88 -10.93 -11.05
CA TRP A 89 3.27 -12.25 -11.16
C TRP A 89 1.86 -12.23 -11.77
N CYS A 90 1.29 -11.05 -12.00
CA CYS A 90 -0.07 -10.90 -12.53
C CYS A 90 -0.07 -11.02 -14.07
N GLY A 91 -0.45 -12.17 -14.60
CA GLY A 91 -0.52 -12.41 -16.04
C GLY A 91 -1.39 -11.42 -16.81
N PRO A 92 -2.65 -11.16 -16.38
CA PRO A 92 -3.50 -10.15 -17.01
C PRO A 92 -2.91 -8.73 -16.97
N CYS A 93 -2.22 -8.34 -15.87
CA CYS A 93 -1.57 -7.03 -15.78
C CYS A 93 -0.47 -6.90 -16.83
N ARG A 94 0.36 -7.94 -16.98
CA ARG A 94 1.43 -7.98 -17.99
C ARG A 94 0.89 -7.91 -19.41
N ALA A 95 -0.24 -8.55 -19.67
CA ALA A 95 -0.91 -8.51 -20.98
C ALA A 95 -1.49 -7.11 -21.30
N GLU A 96 -1.95 -6.36 -20.30
CA GLU A 96 -2.46 -4.99 -20.44
C GLU A 96 -1.33 -3.96 -20.62
N MET A 97 -0.14 -4.22 -20.10
CA MET A 97 0.94 -3.24 -20.01
C MET A 97 1.33 -2.59 -21.35
N PRO A 98 1.32 -3.28 -22.51
CA PRO A 98 1.57 -2.62 -23.81
C PRO A 98 0.60 -1.47 -24.10
N HIS A 99 -0.67 -1.58 -23.70
CA HIS A 99 -1.67 -0.52 -23.86
C HIS A 99 -1.39 0.65 -22.93
N VAL A 100 -0.99 0.37 -21.67
CA VAL A 100 -0.62 1.39 -20.69
C VAL A 100 0.64 2.15 -21.13
N VAL A 101 1.68 1.44 -21.61
CA VAL A 101 2.90 2.05 -22.17
C VAL A 101 2.56 2.94 -23.37
N LYS A 102 1.69 2.46 -24.27
CA LYS A 102 1.24 3.25 -25.40
C LYS A 102 0.52 4.53 -24.95
N ALA A 103 -0.40 4.42 -24.00
CA ALA A 103 -1.11 5.56 -23.44
C ALA A 103 -0.15 6.57 -22.79
N TYR A 104 0.85 6.10 -22.03
CA TYR A 104 1.88 6.94 -21.45
C TYR A 104 2.65 7.72 -22.53
N ASN A 105 3.14 7.02 -23.55
CA ASN A 105 3.90 7.64 -24.64
C ASN A 105 3.09 8.70 -25.42
N ASP A 106 1.80 8.45 -25.65
CA ASP A 106 0.95 9.34 -26.45
C ASP A 106 0.45 10.56 -25.64
N PHE A 107 0.35 10.47 -24.31
CA PHE A 107 -0.31 11.48 -23.49
C PHE A 107 0.55 12.09 -22.37
N HIS A 108 1.71 11.54 -22.04
CA HIS A 108 2.56 12.12 -21.00
C HIS A 108 2.91 13.57 -21.26
N SER A 109 3.31 13.91 -22.48
CA SER A 109 3.62 15.29 -22.89
C SER A 109 2.40 16.22 -22.87
N LYS A 110 1.18 15.68 -22.82
CA LYS A 110 -0.08 16.42 -22.73
C LYS A 110 -0.58 16.61 -21.30
N GLY A 111 0.14 16.01 -20.32
CA GLY A 111 -0.14 16.17 -18.91
C GLY A 111 -0.69 14.90 -18.22
N LEU A 112 -0.52 13.73 -18.82
CA LEU A 112 -0.75 12.44 -18.13
C LEU A 112 0.48 12.09 -17.30
N GLU A 113 0.27 11.69 -16.05
CA GLU A 113 1.23 10.91 -15.28
C GLU A 113 0.61 9.57 -14.90
N ILE A 114 1.43 8.54 -14.79
CA ILE A 114 1.03 7.24 -14.27
C ILE A 114 1.80 6.96 -12.99
N VAL A 115 1.16 6.33 -12.02
CA VAL A 115 1.77 5.84 -10.79
C VAL A 115 1.48 4.34 -10.70
N GLY A 116 2.50 3.52 -10.87
CA GLY A 116 2.37 2.08 -10.67
C GLY A 116 2.46 1.74 -9.19
N VAL A 117 1.44 1.10 -8.65
CA VAL A 117 1.40 0.57 -7.29
C VAL A 117 1.53 -0.94 -7.36
N SER A 118 2.73 -1.44 -7.04
CA SER A 118 3.01 -2.87 -7.11
C SER A 118 2.54 -3.61 -5.85
N LEU A 119 1.86 -4.74 -6.05
CA LEU A 119 1.49 -5.71 -5.04
C LEU A 119 2.49 -6.88 -4.97
N ASP A 120 3.72 -6.64 -5.38
CA ASP A 120 4.79 -7.61 -5.18
C ASP A 120 5.25 -7.66 -3.70
N GLU A 121 5.72 -8.82 -3.27
CA GLU A 121 6.33 -9.00 -1.95
C GLU A 121 7.87 -9.00 -2.02
N ARG A 122 8.43 -9.08 -3.24
CA ARG A 122 9.87 -9.11 -3.49
C ARG A 122 10.26 -7.95 -4.41
N LYS A 123 11.18 -7.12 -3.90
CA LYS A 123 11.65 -5.93 -4.62
C LYS A 123 12.28 -6.26 -5.98
N ASP A 124 13.07 -7.33 -6.03
CA ASP A 124 13.78 -7.70 -7.26
C ASP A 124 12.81 -8.14 -8.37
N ASP A 125 11.78 -8.92 -8.04
CA ASP A 125 10.77 -9.36 -9.00
C ASP A 125 10.01 -8.15 -9.57
N TRP A 126 9.60 -7.23 -8.68
CA TRP A 126 8.97 -5.96 -9.06
C TRP A 126 9.83 -5.15 -10.01
N LEU A 127 11.08 -4.81 -9.60
CA LEU A 127 11.96 -3.94 -10.39
C LEU A 127 12.42 -4.57 -11.70
N ASN A 128 12.57 -5.89 -11.75
CA ASN A 128 12.88 -6.60 -13.01
C ASN A 128 11.69 -6.51 -13.97
N ALA A 129 10.47 -6.71 -13.50
CA ALA A 129 9.27 -6.58 -14.33
C ALA A 129 9.04 -5.14 -14.81
N VAL A 130 9.30 -4.11 -13.98
CA VAL A 130 9.26 -2.70 -14.40
C VAL A 130 10.17 -2.46 -15.61
N LYS A 131 11.40 -2.98 -15.58
CA LYS A 131 12.35 -2.85 -16.69
C LYS A 131 11.92 -3.63 -17.94
N GLU A 132 11.51 -4.89 -17.74
CA GLU A 132 11.07 -5.77 -18.82
C GLU A 132 9.88 -5.19 -19.58
N LEU A 133 8.93 -4.61 -18.86
CA LEU A 133 7.69 -4.06 -19.39
C LEU A 133 7.80 -2.59 -19.84
N ASN A 134 9.00 -1.99 -19.76
CA ASN A 134 9.28 -0.59 -20.15
C ASN A 134 8.37 0.45 -19.44
N MET A 135 8.14 0.26 -18.15
CA MET A 135 7.30 1.15 -17.34
C MET A 135 8.12 2.37 -16.89
N ASN A 136 8.11 3.43 -17.70
CA ASN A 136 8.95 4.63 -17.51
C ASN A 136 8.31 5.72 -16.62
N TRP A 137 7.39 5.35 -15.76
CA TRP A 137 6.70 6.24 -14.83
C TRP A 137 6.97 5.88 -13.36
N PRO A 138 6.64 6.77 -12.42
CA PRO A 138 6.83 6.51 -11.00
C PRO A 138 6.23 5.19 -10.54
N GLN A 139 7.02 4.44 -9.80
CA GLN A 139 6.64 3.14 -9.25
C GLN A 139 6.76 3.17 -7.72
N MET A 140 5.78 2.64 -7.02
CA MET A 140 5.78 2.55 -5.57
C MET A 140 5.28 1.19 -5.09
N SER A 141 5.82 0.73 -3.95
CA SER A 141 5.40 -0.50 -3.30
C SER A 141 5.86 -0.51 -1.84
N ASP A 142 5.03 -1.02 -0.94
CA ASP A 142 5.40 -1.35 0.43
C ASP A 142 5.80 -2.83 0.60
N LEU A 143 5.82 -3.58 -0.50
CA LEU A 143 6.18 -4.99 -0.57
C LEU A 143 5.32 -5.89 0.34
N LYS A 144 4.05 -5.53 0.53
CA LYS A 144 3.11 -6.25 1.40
C LYS A 144 2.04 -7.04 0.64
N GLY A 145 2.18 -7.19 -0.67
CA GLY A 145 1.21 -7.91 -1.49
C GLY A 145 -0.20 -7.33 -1.34
N TRP A 146 -1.17 -8.18 -1.11
CA TRP A 146 -2.56 -7.78 -0.88
C TRP A 146 -2.78 -6.97 0.41
N ASN A 147 -1.81 -6.98 1.36
CA ASN A 147 -1.82 -6.14 2.56
C ASN A 147 -1.23 -4.75 2.32
N SER A 148 -0.95 -4.38 1.07
CA SER A 148 -0.50 -3.03 0.72
C SER A 148 -1.47 -1.98 1.23
N LYS A 149 -0.92 -0.93 1.88
CA LYS A 149 -1.71 0.18 2.41
C LYS A 149 -2.58 0.82 1.31
N ALA A 150 -2.03 1.04 0.13
CA ALA A 150 -2.76 1.64 -0.98
C ALA A 150 -3.88 0.73 -1.49
N ALA A 151 -3.62 -0.58 -1.63
CA ALA A 151 -4.62 -1.54 -2.05
C ALA A 151 -5.80 -1.62 -1.07
N GLN A 152 -5.53 -1.57 0.23
CA GLN A 152 -6.57 -1.54 1.26
C GLN A 152 -7.39 -0.24 1.23
N LEU A 153 -6.75 0.93 1.11
CA LEU A 153 -7.42 2.22 1.03
C LEU A 153 -8.35 2.32 -0.19
N TYR A 154 -7.96 1.75 -1.31
CA TYR A 154 -8.76 1.74 -2.55
C TYR A 154 -9.66 0.52 -2.68
N HIS A 155 -9.71 -0.34 -1.66
CA HIS A 155 -10.51 -1.57 -1.64
C HIS A 155 -10.26 -2.47 -2.85
N ILE A 156 -8.99 -2.59 -3.26
CA ILE A 156 -8.59 -3.40 -4.41
C ILE A 156 -8.76 -4.89 -4.06
N GLN A 157 -9.65 -5.58 -4.77
CA GLN A 157 -9.94 -7.00 -4.59
C GLN A 157 -9.40 -7.87 -5.73
N GLY A 158 -8.91 -7.26 -6.80
CA GLY A 158 -8.34 -7.93 -7.95
C GLY A 158 -7.46 -6.98 -8.75
N ILE A 159 -6.48 -7.52 -9.46
CA ILE A 159 -5.60 -6.78 -10.37
C ILE A 159 -5.60 -7.43 -11.76
N PRO A 160 -5.43 -6.63 -12.83
CA PRO A 160 -5.16 -5.19 -12.83
C PRO A 160 -6.37 -4.38 -12.36
N ALA A 161 -6.13 -3.26 -11.68
CA ALA A 161 -7.15 -2.27 -11.32
C ALA A 161 -6.56 -0.87 -11.49
N SER A 162 -7.37 0.08 -11.91
CA SER A 162 -6.87 1.45 -12.11
C SER A 162 -7.88 2.52 -11.75
N VAL A 163 -7.35 3.69 -11.38
CA VAL A 163 -8.14 4.88 -11.07
C VAL A 163 -7.53 6.06 -11.82
N LEU A 164 -8.34 6.78 -12.61
CA LEU A 164 -7.92 7.99 -13.31
C LEU A 164 -8.43 9.22 -12.56
N ILE A 165 -7.50 10.11 -12.18
CA ILE A 165 -7.74 11.26 -11.31
C ILE A 165 -7.40 12.53 -12.12
N ASN A 166 -8.27 13.52 -12.12
CA ASN A 166 -7.98 14.82 -12.72
C ASN A 166 -7.21 15.75 -11.76
N GLN A 167 -6.76 16.90 -12.23
CA GLN A 167 -6.00 17.88 -11.46
C GLN A 167 -6.78 18.43 -10.24
N ASN A 168 -8.11 18.40 -10.28
CA ASN A 168 -8.96 18.81 -9.16
C ASN A 168 -9.10 17.68 -8.11
N GLY A 169 -8.52 16.51 -8.37
CA GLY A 169 -8.58 15.35 -7.51
C GLY A 169 -9.85 14.51 -7.69
N GLU A 170 -10.66 14.78 -8.70
CA GLU A 170 -11.86 13.99 -8.97
C GLU A 170 -11.50 12.70 -9.72
N ILE A 171 -12.14 11.60 -9.35
CA ILE A 171 -12.02 10.33 -10.08
C ILE A 171 -12.89 10.41 -11.33
N VAL A 172 -12.25 10.41 -12.51
CA VAL A 172 -12.92 10.55 -13.82
C VAL A 172 -12.94 9.25 -14.63
N GLY A 173 -12.35 8.17 -14.08
CA GLY A 173 -12.36 6.83 -14.67
C GLY A 173 -11.88 5.77 -13.69
N LYS A 174 -12.38 4.53 -13.84
CA LYS A 174 -11.94 3.35 -13.10
C LYS A 174 -11.81 2.19 -14.06
N ASP A 175 -10.79 1.36 -13.86
CA ASP A 175 -10.57 0.10 -14.57
C ASP A 175 -10.61 0.21 -16.10
N LEU A 176 -10.20 1.38 -16.62
CA LEU A 176 -10.07 1.61 -18.06
C LEU A 176 -8.92 0.79 -18.63
N ARG A 177 -9.14 0.13 -19.77
CA ARG A 177 -8.16 -0.77 -20.39
C ARG A 177 -8.17 -0.69 -21.89
N GLY A 178 -7.06 -1.12 -22.50
CA GLY A 178 -6.93 -1.20 -23.95
C GLY A 178 -7.30 0.09 -24.65
N GLU A 179 -8.17 -0.02 -25.62
CA GLU A 179 -8.68 1.12 -26.42
C GLU A 179 -9.53 2.10 -25.59
N ASP A 180 -10.28 1.61 -24.59
CA ASP A 180 -11.14 2.47 -23.76
C ASP A 180 -10.29 3.44 -22.94
N LEU A 181 -9.14 3.00 -22.40
CA LEU A 181 -8.18 3.85 -21.73
C LEU A 181 -7.67 4.95 -22.67
N HIS A 182 -7.23 4.55 -23.87
CA HIS A 182 -6.68 5.49 -24.85
C HIS A 182 -7.73 6.51 -25.32
N ASN A 183 -8.95 6.06 -25.64
CA ASN A 183 -10.04 6.92 -26.07
C ASN A 183 -10.43 7.92 -24.98
N ARG A 184 -10.54 7.45 -23.72
CA ARG A 184 -10.86 8.31 -22.58
C ARG A 184 -9.79 9.38 -22.35
N LEU A 185 -8.51 9.03 -22.43
CA LEU A 185 -7.42 9.98 -22.32
C LEU A 185 -7.41 11.00 -23.48
N ALA A 186 -7.72 10.56 -24.72
CA ALA A 186 -7.83 11.45 -25.87
C ALA A 186 -8.97 12.46 -25.73
N GLU A 187 -10.06 12.12 -25.05
CA GLU A 187 -11.13 13.06 -24.73
C GLU A 187 -10.72 14.09 -23.69
N LEU A 188 -10.02 13.66 -22.64
CA LEU A 188 -9.68 14.48 -21.46
C LEU A 188 -8.44 15.34 -21.66
N LEU A 189 -7.50 14.94 -22.54
CA LEU A 189 -6.21 15.58 -22.78
C LEU A 189 -6.09 16.17 -24.20
N LYS A 190 -7.15 16.81 -24.65
CA LYS A 190 -7.17 17.54 -25.93
C LYS A 190 -6.24 18.72 -25.94
#